data_df70dfb80b98e503e98f43729468e18c
#
_entry.id   df70dfb80b98e503e98f43729468e18c
#
_cell.length_a   1.000
_cell.length_b   1.000
_cell.length_c   1.000
_cell.angle_alpha   90.00
_cell.angle_beta   90.00
_cell.angle_gamma   90.00
#
_symmetry.space_group_name_H-M   'P 1'
#
loop_
_entity.id
_entity.type
_entity.pdbx_description
1 polymer ?
#
loop_
_entity_poly.entity_id
_entity_poly.type
_entity_poly.pdbx_seq_one_letter_code
_entity_poly.pdbx_strand_id
1 'polypeptide(L)'
;MDRDYFQDALQTFNGSNWYGWKTHDDDGNKIPNDQRMTYANIKIIKEGATMPSEDDVNAKIQEIKDAEIQKANDKISAQNKLKALGLTDAEIEAL
;
A
#
# COMPACT_ATOMS: atom_id res chain seq x y z
N MET A 1 12.90 -5.91 0.25
CA MET A 1 11.62 -6.57 0.55
C MET A 1 10.50 -5.75 -0.08
N ASP A 2 9.66 -6.37 -0.87
CA ASP A 2 8.57 -5.68 -1.54
C ASP A 2 7.48 -5.33 -0.54
N ARG A 3 7.04 -4.08 -0.58
CA ARG A 3 5.95 -3.62 0.26
C ARG A 3 4.61 -4.12 -0.29
N ASP A 4 3.72 -4.54 0.59
CA ASP A 4 2.39 -4.98 0.20
C ASP A 4 1.45 -3.78 0.04
N TYR A 5 1.50 -3.18 -1.14
CA TYR A 5 0.63 -2.05 -1.48
C TYR A 5 -0.84 -2.44 -1.56
N PHE A 6 -1.12 -3.70 -1.86
CA PHE A 6 -2.50 -4.18 -1.98
C PHE A 6 -3.21 -4.12 -0.62
N GLN A 7 -2.61 -4.64 0.43
CA GLN A 7 -3.18 -4.56 1.76
C GLN A 7 -3.22 -3.12 2.30
N ASP A 8 -2.19 -2.32 2.01
CA ASP A 8 -2.19 -0.92 2.38
C ASP A 8 -3.38 -0.18 1.75
N ALA A 9 -3.66 -0.44 0.47
CA ALA A 9 -4.80 0.14 -0.22
C ALA A 9 -6.12 -0.31 0.40
N LEU A 10 -6.27 -1.60 0.69
CA LEU A 10 -7.49 -2.13 1.29
C LEU A 10 -7.79 -1.47 2.65
N GLN A 11 -6.76 -1.21 3.45
CA GLN A 11 -6.93 -0.59 4.76
C GLN A 11 -7.38 0.87 4.69
N THR A 12 -7.31 1.52 3.53
CA THR A 12 -7.83 2.88 3.36
C THR A 12 -9.34 2.93 3.14
N PHE A 13 -9.96 1.79 2.81
CA PHE A 13 -11.40 1.66 2.67
C PHE A 13 -12.01 1.17 3.98
N ASN A 14 -13.18 1.64 4.36
CA ASN A 14 -13.93 1.16 5.53
C ASN A 14 -13.14 1.09 6.87
N GLY A 15 -11.94 1.67 6.93
CA GLY A 15 -11.05 1.56 8.08
C GLY A 15 -10.25 0.27 8.09
N SER A 16 -9.66 -0.07 9.23
CA SER A 16 -8.86 -1.30 9.37
C SER A 16 -9.73 -2.50 9.77
N ASN A 17 -9.26 -3.71 9.47
CA ASN A 17 -9.87 -4.97 9.89
C ASN A 17 -11.28 -5.22 9.34
N TRP A 18 -11.58 -4.68 8.15
CA TRP A 18 -12.87 -4.90 7.51
C TRP A 18 -12.90 -6.12 6.59
N TYR A 19 -11.75 -6.62 6.19
CA TYR A 19 -11.60 -7.67 5.20
C TYR A 19 -10.77 -8.84 5.74
N GLY A 20 -10.94 -9.97 5.10
CA GLY A 20 -10.11 -11.16 5.28
C GLY A 20 -9.95 -11.85 3.94
N TRP A 21 -9.34 -13.02 3.96
CA TRP A 21 -9.10 -13.80 2.75
C TRP A 21 -9.94 -15.07 2.77
N LYS A 22 -10.56 -15.40 1.65
CA LYS A 22 -11.25 -16.68 1.50
C LYS A 22 -10.22 -17.80 1.55
N THR A 23 -10.55 -18.86 2.27
CA THR A 23 -9.69 -20.04 2.38
C THR A 23 -10.05 -21.12 1.39
N HIS A 24 -11.27 -21.07 0.86
CA HIS A 24 -11.80 -22.04 -0.11
C HIS A 24 -12.52 -21.29 -1.22
N ASP A 25 -12.43 -21.84 -2.44
CA ASP A 25 -13.17 -21.30 -3.58
C ASP A 25 -14.64 -21.72 -3.55
N ASP A 26 -15.40 -21.30 -4.57
CA ASP A 26 -16.83 -21.61 -4.67
C ASP A 26 -17.11 -23.10 -4.83
N ASP A 27 -16.13 -23.85 -5.34
CA ASP A 27 -16.24 -25.30 -5.52
C ASP A 27 -15.85 -26.07 -4.25
N GLY A 28 -15.45 -25.39 -3.19
CA GLY A 28 -15.02 -25.98 -1.93
C GLY A 28 -13.57 -26.42 -1.89
N ASN A 29 -12.77 -26.10 -2.88
CA ASN A 29 -11.36 -26.42 -2.92
C ASN A 29 -10.55 -25.41 -2.13
N LYS A 30 -9.54 -25.89 -1.39
CA LYS A 30 -8.69 -25.02 -0.60
C LYS A 30 -7.81 -24.15 -1.51
N ILE A 31 -7.86 -22.85 -1.29
CA ILE A 31 -7.03 -21.89 -2.03
C ILE A 31 -5.61 -21.91 -1.46
N PRO A 32 -4.56 -22.08 -2.31
CA PRO A 32 -3.17 -22.02 -1.83
C PRO A 32 -2.86 -20.68 -1.16
N ASN A 33 -2.03 -20.70 -0.12
CA ASN A 33 -1.69 -19.51 0.65
C ASN A 33 -1.14 -18.36 -0.20
N ASP A 34 -0.36 -18.67 -1.21
CA ASP A 34 0.23 -17.68 -2.11
C ASP A 34 -0.76 -17.08 -3.11
N GLN A 35 -1.97 -17.64 -3.20
CA GLN A 35 -3.02 -17.18 -4.11
C GLN A 35 -4.18 -16.49 -3.39
N ARG A 36 -4.19 -16.47 -2.05
CA ARG A 36 -5.29 -15.90 -1.28
C ARG A 36 -5.35 -14.38 -1.32
N MET A 37 -4.21 -13.73 -1.41
CA MET A 37 -4.10 -12.27 -1.34
C MET A 37 -4.36 -11.61 -2.69
N THR A 38 -5.55 -11.84 -3.24
CA THR A 38 -6.01 -11.26 -4.50
C THR A 38 -7.39 -10.64 -4.31
N TYR A 39 -7.76 -9.72 -5.19
CA TYR A 39 -9.06 -9.07 -5.13
C TYR A 39 -10.22 -10.07 -5.11
N ALA A 40 -10.15 -11.11 -5.94
CA ALA A 40 -11.20 -12.11 -6.04
C ALA A 40 -11.44 -12.89 -4.74
N ASN A 41 -10.44 -12.95 -3.86
CA ASN A 41 -10.49 -13.71 -2.62
C ASN A 41 -10.76 -12.84 -1.39
N ILE A 42 -11.06 -11.57 -1.57
CA ILE A 42 -11.40 -10.68 -0.46
C ILE A 42 -12.77 -11.07 0.11
N LYS A 43 -12.82 -11.19 1.43
CA LYS A 43 -14.05 -11.46 2.16
C LYS A 43 -14.32 -10.33 3.14
N ILE A 44 -15.51 -9.78 3.11
CA ILE A 44 -15.91 -8.74 4.07
C ILE A 44 -16.22 -9.41 5.41
N ILE A 45 -15.53 -8.97 6.46
CA ILE A 45 -15.72 -9.53 7.82
C ILE A 45 -16.28 -8.50 8.81
N LYS A 46 -16.29 -7.21 8.44
CA LYS A 46 -16.83 -6.15 9.27
C LYS A 46 -18.23 -5.78 8.80
N GLU A 47 -19.18 -5.78 9.73
CA GLU A 47 -20.55 -5.39 9.44
C GLU A 47 -20.59 -3.92 8.97
N GLY A 48 -21.34 -3.68 7.90
CA GLY A 48 -21.48 -2.35 7.32
C GLY A 48 -20.37 -1.93 6.37
N ALA A 49 -19.33 -2.74 6.21
CA ALA A 49 -18.27 -2.46 5.25
C ALA A 49 -18.78 -2.68 3.82
N THR A 50 -18.36 -1.81 2.91
CA THR A 50 -18.70 -1.88 1.49
C THR A 50 -17.49 -2.33 0.69
N MET A 51 -17.66 -3.34 -0.17
CA MET A 51 -16.59 -3.83 -1.04
C MET A 51 -16.22 -2.77 -2.08
N PRO A 52 -14.97 -2.27 -2.08
CA PRO A 52 -14.53 -1.36 -3.14
C PRO A 52 -14.42 -2.10 -4.48
N SER A 53 -14.52 -1.38 -5.59
CA SER A 53 -14.29 -1.99 -6.90
C SER A 53 -12.80 -2.30 -7.09
N GLU A 54 -12.50 -3.23 -7.99
CA GLU A 54 -11.10 -3.55 -8.31
C GLU A 54 -10.37 -2.32 -8.88
N ASP A 55 -11.07 -1.52 -9.71
CA ASP A 55 -10.50 -0.29 -10.24
C ASP A 55 -10.17 0.72 -9.15
N ASP A 56 -11.03 0.85 -8.14
CA ASP A 56 -10.79 1.73 -6.99
C ASP A 56 -9.59 1.26 -6.17
N VAL A 57 -9.44 -0.05 -5.97
CA VAL A 57 -8.30 -0.62 -5.25
C VAL A 57 -7.01 -0.36 -6.03
N ASN A 58 -7.01 -0.60 -7.34
CA ASN A 58 -5.84 -0.37 -8.19
C ASN A 58 -5.46 1.12 -8.23
N ALA A 59 -6.44 2.02 -8.29
CA ALA A 59 -6.20 3.46 -8.23
C ALA A 59 -5.57 3.87 -6.91
N LYS A 60 -6.03 3.29 -5.81
CA LYS A 60 -5.47 3.57 -4.48
C LYS A 60 -4.04 3.05 -4.36
N ILE A 61 -3.73 1.87 -4.91
CA ILE A 61 -2.37 1.33 -4.96
C ILE A 61 -1.45 2.31 -5.69
N GLN A 62 -1.88 2.80 -6.85
CA GLN A 62 -1.09 3.75 -7.62
C GLN A 62 -0.89 5.08 -6.87
N GLU A 63 -1.93 5.56 -6.21
CA GLU A 63 -1.86 6.77 -5.37
C GLU A 63 -0.81 6.63 -4.26
N ILE A 64 -0.78 5.49 -3.58
CA ILE A 64 0.19 5.22 -2.51
C ILE A 64 1.61 5.18 -3.08
N LYS A 65 1.81 4.51 -4.22
CA LYS A 65 3.12 4.46 -4.89
C LYS A 65 3.60 5.85 -5.30
N ASP A 66 2.71 6.64 -5.87
CA ASP A 66 3.02 8.01 -6.32
C ASP A 66 3.38 8.90 -5.13
N ALA A 67 2.68 8.77 -4.01
CA ALA A 67 2.98 9.52 -2.78
C ALA A 67 4.36 9.17 -2.23
N GLU A 68 4.76 7.90 -2.29
CA GLU A 68 6.10 7.47 -1.86
C GLU A 68 7.20 8.00 -2.77
N ILE A 69 6.98 8.00 -4.09
CA ILE A 69 7.91 8.56 -5.06
C ILE A 69 8.06 10.07 -4.82
N GLN A 70 6.95 10.78 -4.61
CA GLN A 70 6.97 12.22 -4.33
C GLN A 70 7.74 12.53 -3.05
N LYS A 71 7.52 11.75 -2.00
CA LYS A 71 8.24 11.93 -0.73
C LYS A 71 9.74 11.72 -0.90
N ALA A 72 10.15 10.71 -1.66
CA ALA A 72 11.56 10.46 -1.95
C ALA A 72 12.18 11.61 -2.76
N ASN A 73 11.46 12.13 -3.76
CA ASN A 73 11.91 13.25 -4.58
C ASN A 73 12.04 14.54 -3.75
N ASP A 74 11.10 14.78 -2.83
CA ASP A 74 11.15 15.94 -1.94
C ASP A 74 12.37 15.88 -1.01
N LYS A 75 12.71 14.70 -0.51
CA LYS A 75 13.90 14.49 0.31
C LYS A 75 15.18 14.79 -0.48
N ILE A 76 15.29 14.29 -1.70
CA ILE A 76 16.44 14.53 -2.57
C ILE A 76 16.56 16.02 -2.86
N SER A 77 15.47 16.70 -3.19
CA SER A 77 15.43 18.12 -3.46
C SER A 77 15.90 18.94 -2.25
N ALA A 78 15.46 18.59 -1.05
CA ALA A 78 15.89 19.25 0.18
C ALA A 78 17.39 19.06 0.44
N GLN A 79 17.91 17.85 0.23
CA GLN A 79 19.33 17.55 0.37
C GLN A 79 20.19 18.37 -0.61
N ASN A 80 19.73 18.49 -1.85
CA ASN A 80 20.42 19.28 -2.86
C ASN A 80 20.47 20.76 -2.50
N LYS A 81 19.40 21.29 -1.92
CA LYS A 81 19.37 22.69 -1.44
C LYS A 81 20.35 22.91 -0.31
N LEU A 82 20.45 21.96 0.62
CA LEU A 82 21.40 22.03 1.74
C LEU A 82 22.85 21.99 1.25
N LYS A 83 23.14 21.16 0.24
CA LYS A 83 24.46 21.14 -0.39
C LYS A 83 24.83 22.48 -1.03
N ALA A 84 23.87 23.13 -1.68
CA ALA A 84 24.05 24.44 -2.27
C ALA A 84 24.38 25.51 -1.23
N LEU A 85 24.02 25.31 0.03
CA LEU A 85 24.35 26.19 1.14
C LEU A 85 25.74 25.90 1.75
N GLY A 86 26.47 24.92 1.20
CA GLY A 86 27.83 24.59 1.62
C GLY A 86 27.93 23.48 2.65
N LEU A 87 26.84 22.76 2.92
CA LEU A 87 26.84 21.62 3.84
C LEU A 87 27.42 20.38 3.16
N THR A 88 28.18 19.59 3.92
CA THR A 88 28.67 18.28 3.44
C THR A 88 27.57 17.23 3.55
N ASP A 89 27.76 16.11 2.86
CA ASP A 89 26.81 14.99 2.93
C ASP A 89 26.66 14.48 4.38
N ALA A 90 27.76 14.41 5.11
CA ALA A 90 27.73 13.96 6.51
C ALA A 90 26.93 14.93 7.40
N GLU A 91 27.08 16.23 7.17
CA GLU A 91 26.32 17.24 7.91
C GLU A 91 24.82 17.18 7.60
N ILE A 92 24.46 16.94 6.34
CA ILE A 92 23.07 16.79 5.91
C ILE A 92 22.43 15.55 6.54
N GLU A 93 23.16 14.44 6.60
CA GLU A 93 22.68 13.21 7.20
C GLU A 93 22.47 13.33 8.72
N ALA A 94 23.20 14.24 9.37
CA ALA A 94 23.10 14.45 10.81
C ALA A 94 21.89 15.32 11.22
N LEU A 95 21.18 15.92 10.25
CA LEU A 95 20.04 16.79 10.53
C LEU A 95 18.76 16.03 10.88
#